data_a6af770c441ca09d53d4c411c2341096
#
_entry.id   a6af770c441ca09d53d4c411c2341096
#
_cell.length_a   1.000
_cell.length_b   1.000
_cell.length_c   1.000
_cell.angle_alpha   90.00
_cell.angle_beta   90.00
_cell.angle_gamma   90.00
#
_symmetry.space_group_name_H-M   'P 1'
#
loop_
_entity.id
_entity.type
_entity.pdbx_description
1 polymer ?
#
loop_
_entity_poly.entity_id
_entity_poly.type
_entity_poly.pdbx_seq_one_letter_code
_entity_poly.pdbx_strand_id
1 'polypeptide(L)'
;HLSLRRQRQMCIRDRRDAVMTGLAGTPALLGDVAVVRSQGVTIVLTTNRIQAMDTDLFTQFGVDLNAMKLIIVKSSQHFYASYSKVGRHVIYVETPGAITNDLNALPFTKRKLPKWPFKG
;
A
#
# COMPACT_ATOMS: atom_id res chain seq x y z
N HIS A 1 -4.83 -35.31 0.65
CA HIS A 1 -4.57 -34.79 2.01
C HIS A 1 -3.18 -34.15 2.19
N LEU A 2 -2.17 -34.52 1.40
CA LEU A 2 -0.82 -33.93 1.47
C LEU A 2 -0.73 -32.55 0.82
N SER A 3 -1.59 -32.21 -0.15
CA SER A 3 -1.63 -30.90 -0.80
C SER A 3 -2.15 -29.78 0.13
N LEU A 4 -3.08 -30.09 1.03
CA LEU A 4 -3.64 -29.13 1.99
C LEU A 4 -2.65 -28.77 3.12
N ARG A 5 -1.69 -29.64 3.45
CA ARG A 5 -0.65 -29.35 4.45
C ARG A 5 0.45 -28.42 3.91
N ARG A 6 0.74 -28.44 2.60
CA ARG A 6 1.71 -27.53 2.00
C ARG A 6 1.20 -26.09 1.86
N GLN A 7 -0.11 -25.87 1.84
CA GLN A 7 -0.69 -24.53 1.77
C GLN A 7 -0.69 -23.77 3.11
N ARG A 8 -0.30 -24.41 4.21
CA ARG A 8 -0.31 -23.82 5.56
C ARG A 8 1.03 -23.28 6.05
N GLN A 9 2.00 -23.04 5.19
CA GLN A 9 3.19 -22.29 5.60
C GLN A 9 2.91 -20.78 5.50
N MET A 10 1.98 -20.30 6.33
CA MET A 10 1.84 -18.88 6.62
C MET A 10 2.71 -18.56 7.83
N CYS A 11 3.86 -17.90 7.61
CA CYS A 11 4.57 -17.24 8.70
C CYS A 11 3.80 -15.97 9.02
N ILE A 12 3.18 -15.91 10.18
CA ILE A 12 2.52 -14.71 10.69
C ILE A 12 3.46 -14.06 11.67
N ARG A 13 3.77 -12.78 11.45
CA ARG A 13 4.35 -11.90 12.46
C ARG A 13 3.30 -10.87 12.81
N ASP A 14 2.92 -10.85 14.09
CA ASP A 14 1.96 -9.92 14.61
C ASP A 14 2.66 -8.87 15.46
N ARG A 15 2.24 -7.62 15.32
CA ARG A 15 2.63 -6.53 16.22
C ARG A 15 1.40 -5.70 16.53
N ARG A 16 1.19 -5.42 17.82
CA ARG A 16 0.15 -4.48 18.27
C ARG A 16 0.69 -3.06 18.25
N ASP A 17 -0.19 -2.09 18.01
CA ASP A 17 0.12 -0.66 18.04
C ASP A 17 1.36 -0.28 17.23
N ALA A 18 1.51 -0.87 16.05
CA ALA A 18 2.64 -0.60 15.18
C ALA A 18 2.58 0.82 14.60
N VAL A 19 3.76 1.40 14.39
CA VAL A 19 3.92 2.75 13.87
C VAL A 19 4.85 2.70 12.66
N MET A 20 4.57 3.52 11.68
CA MET A 20 5.40 3.76 10.49
C MET A 20 5.83 5.22 10.47
N THR A 21 6.94 5.51 9.81
CA THR A 21 7.34 6.89 9.51
C THR A 21 6.36 7.52 8.52
N GLY A 22 5.69 8.56 8.96
CA GLY A 22 4.76 9.33 8.16
C GLY A 22 5.40 10.55 7.51
N LEU A 23 4.56 11.49 7.09
CA LEU A 23 5.00 12.73 6.48
C LEU A 23 5.90 13.53 7.43
N ALA A 24 7.01 14.06 6.89
CA ALA A 24 7.98 14.86 7.64
C ALA A 24 8.53 14.17 8.90
N GLY A 25 8.58 12.82 8.90
CA GLY A 25 9.09 12.03 10.02
C GLY A 25 8.11 11.89 11.19
N THR A 26 6.85 12.32 11.04
CA THR A 26 5.84 12.14 12.09
C THR A 26 5.41 10.68 12.19
N PRO A 27 5.08 10.17 13.39
CA PRO A 27 4.59 8.81 13.54
C PRO A 27 3.21 8.64 12.90
N ALA A 28 3.06 7.60 12.09
CA ALA A 28 1.81 7.20 11.47
C ALA A 28 1.34 5.87 12.05
N LEU A 29 0.21 5.87 12.72
CA LEU A 29 -0.30 4.72 13.45
C LEU A 29 -0.85 3.67 12.49
N LEU A 30 -0.23 2.50 12.44
CA LEU A 30 -0.69 1.36 11.66
C LEU A 30 -1.78 0.55 12.37
N GLY A 31 -1.86 0.69 13.69
CA GLY A 31 -2.65 -0.18 14.55
C GLY A 31 -2.02 -1.57 14.65
N ASP A 32 -2.84 -2.60 14.79
CA ASP A 32 -2.36 -3.97 14.79
C ASP A 32 -1.94 -4.38 13.37
N VAL A 33 -0.80 -5.02 13.26
CA VAL A 33 -0.22 -5.43 11.99
C VAL A 33 0.03 -6.91 11.96
N ALA A 34 -0.38 -7.56 10.88
CA ALA A 34 -0.05 -8.95 10.59
C ALA A 34 0.73 -9.05 9.27
N VAL A 35 1.80 -9.83 9.27
CA VAL A 35 2.56 -10.15 8.06
C VAL A 35 2.31 -11.60 7.68
N VAL A 36 1.76 -11.79 6.49
CA VAL A 36 1.39 -13.10 5.96
C VAL A 36 2.29 -13.41 4.76
N ARG A 37 2.86 -14.61 4.74
CA ARG A 37 3.65 -15.12 3.62
C ARG A 37 3.02 -16.38 3.06
N SER A 38 2.73 -16.38 1.77
CA SER A 38 2.19 -17.55 1.06
C SER A 38 2.65 -17.56 -0.38
N GLN A 39 3.12 -18.69 -0.87
CA GLN A 39 3.50 -18.91 -2.28
C GLN A 39 4.42 -17.83 -2.87
N GLY A 40 5.38 -17.35 -2.10
CA GLY A 40 6.32 -16.30 -2.54
C GLY A 40 5.78 -14.87 -2.45
N VAL A 41 4.53 -14.69 -2.03
CA VAL A 41 3.93 -13.39 -1.78
C VAL A 41 4.01 -13.04 -0.29
N THR A 42 4.43 -11.83 0.03
CA THR A 42 4.40 -11.28 1.39
C THR A 42 3.38 -10.15 1.44
N ILE A 43 2.45 -10.21 2.37
CA ILE A 43 1.39 -9.22 2.54
C ILE A 43 1.50 -8.63 3.95
N VAL A 44 1.53 -7.31 4.06
CA VAL A 44 1.43 -6.59 5.33
C VAL A 44 0.00 -6.05 5.45
N LEU A 45 -0.70 -6.50 6.45
CA LEU A 45 -2.07 -6.11 6.78
C LEU A 45 -2.06 -5.17 7.99
N THR A 46 -2.75 -4.05 7.90
CA THR A 46 -2.85 -3.05 8.97
C THR A 46 -4.32 -2.86 9.35
N THR A 47 -4.61 -2.66 10.63
CA THR A 47 -5.99 -2.38 11.07
C THR A 47 -6.40 -0.95 10.77
N ASN A 48 -5.46 -0.01 10.81
CA ASN A 48 -5.72 1.37 10.45
C ASN A 48 -5.63 1.57 8.93
N ARG A 49 -6.59 2.33 8.38
CA ARG A 49 -6.58 2.72 6.97
C ARG A 49 -5.59 3.86 6.77
N ILE A 50 -4.39 3.51 6.32
CA ILE A 50 -3.31 4.47 6.09
C ILE A 50 -2.60 4.19 4.76
N GLN A 51 -1.96 5.21 4.19
CA GLN A 51 -1.14 5.05 3.01
C GLN A 51 0.23 4.45 3.38
N ALA A 52 0.81 3.67 2.47
CA ALA A 52 2.18 3.18 2.60
C ALA A 52 3.16 4.32 2.28
N MET A 53 3.54 5.12 3.27
CA MET A 53 4.36 6.32 3.08
C MET A 53 5.86 6.01 3.09
N ASP A 54 6.29 5.06 3.92
CA ASP A 54 7.70 4.72 4.09
C ASP A 54 7.95 3.22 4.01
N THR A 55 9.18 2.86 3.67
CA THR A 55 9.65 1.47 3.55
C THR A 55 9.67 0.74 4.88
N ASP A 56 9.66 1.44 6.00
CA ASP A 56 9.61 0.84 7.33
C ASP A 56 8.29 0.10 7.60
N LEU A 57 7.23 0.38 6.80
CA LEU A 57 6.03 -0.46 6.75
C LEU A 57 6.35 -1.95 6.55
N PHE A 58 7.42 -2.25 5.82
CA PHE A 58 7.85 -3.61 5.53
C PHE A 58 9.09 -4.02 6.34
N THR A 59 10.09 -3.13 6.40
CA THR A 59 11.41 -3.48 6.96
C THR A 59 11.38 -3.74 8.45
N GLN A 60 10.52 -3.05 9.21
CA GLN A 60 10.34 -3.30 10.64
C GLN A 60 9.83 -4.72 10.97
N PHE A 61 9.25 -5.40 9.98
CA PHE A 61 8.78 -6.78 10.11
C PHE A 61 9.76 -7.80 9.48
N GLY A 62 10.96 -7.36 9.13
CA GLY A 62 12.01 -8.22 8.56
C GLY A 62 11.74 -8.61 7.10
N VAL A 63 11.02 -7.78 6.36
CA VAL A 63 10.86 -7.93 4.91
C VAL A 63 12.01 -7.20 4.22
N ASP A 64 12.86 -7.94 3.50
CA ASP A 64 13.93 -7.39 2.69
C ASP A 64 13.38 -6.93 1.34
N LEU A 65 13.21 -5.63 1.18
CA LEU A 65 12.68 -5.04 -0.06
C LEU A 65 13.64 -5.18 -1.25
N ASN A 66 14.94 -5.26 -0.99
CA ASN A 66 15.93 -5.42 -2.06
C ASN A 66 15.88 -6.82 -2.70
N ALA A 67 15.41 -7.81 -1.96
CA ALA A 67 15.19 -9.16 -2.45
C ALA A 67 13.87 -9.32 -3.23
N MET A 68 12.99 -8.31 -3.22
CA MET A 68 11.68 -8.38 -3.87
C MET A 68 11.78 -8.01 -5.35
N LYS A 69 11.14 -8.79 -6.21
CA LYS A 69 11.00 -8.48 -7.65
C LYS A 69 9.95 -7.40 -7.92
N LEU A 70 8.94 -7.34 -7.07
CA LEU A 70 7.83 -6.40 -7.17
C LEU A 70 7.39 -5.99 -5.77
N ILE A 71 7.19 -4.68 -5.57
CA ILE A 71 6.63 -4.11 -4.35
C ILE A 71 5.36 -3.37 -4.75
N ILE A 72 4.24 -3.76 -4.17
CA ILE A 72 2.94 -3.11 -4.41
C ILE A 72 2.57 -2.32 -3.17
N VAL A 73 2.35 -1.02 -3.33
CA VAL A 73 1.96 -0.13 -2.25
C VAL A 73 0.65 0.60 -2.57
N LYS A 74 -0.23 0.66 -1.61
CA LYS A 74 -1.46 1.44 -1.73
C LYS A 74 -1.21 2.86 -1.26
N SER A 75 -0.74 3.70 -2.18
CA SER A 75 -0.45 5.11 -1.93
C SER A 75 -0.47 5.87 -3.24
N SER A 76 -0.89 7.14 -3.23
CA SER A 76 -0.96 7.96 -4.45
C SER A 76 0.33 8.73 -4.74
N GLN A 77 0.96 9.34 -3.74
CA GLN A 77 2.12 10.21 -3.94
C GLN A 77 3.21 10.05 -2.88
N HIS A 78 2.83 9.95 -1.61
CA HIS A 78 3.76 10.04 -0.48
C HIS A 78 4.78 8.89 -0.40
N PHE A 79 4.51 7.77 -1.04
CA PHE A 79 5.42 6.62 -1.10
C PHE A 79 6.70 6.89 -1.89
N TYR A 80 6.67 7.80 -2.87
CA TYR A 80 7.75 7.96 -3.86
C TYR A 80 9.09 8.28 -3.21
N ALA A 81 9.11 9.17 -2.21
CA ALA A 81 10.34 9.62 -1.55
C ALA A 81 11.15 8.48 -0.91
N SER A 82 10.48 7.47 -0.37
CA SER A 82 11.13 6.32 0.28
C SER A 82 11.33 5.16 -0.68
N TYR A 83 10.30 4.77 -1.43
CA TYR A 83 10.35 3.56 -2.27
C TYR A 83 11.16 3.74 -3.56
N SER A 84 11.31 4.96 -4.08
CA SER A 84 12.17 5.23 -5.24
C SER A 84 13.66 4.95 -4.98
N LYS A 85 14.08 4.90 -3.73
CA LYS A 85 15.45 4.55 -3.33
C LYS A 85 15.71 3.05 -3.40
N VAL A 86 14.65 2.25 -3.38
CA VAL A 86 14.71 0.78 -3.40
C VAL A 86 14.33 0.23 -4.77
N GLY A 87 13.28 0.77 -5.37
CA GLY A 87 12.77 0.37 -6.67
C GLY A 87 13.53 1.02 -7.82
N ARG A 88 13.92 0.24 -8.83
CA ARG A 88 14.53 0.77 -10.07
C ARG A 88 13.53 1.49 -10.97
N HIS A 89 12.29 1.04 -10.95
CA HIS A 89 11.18 1.56 -11.76
C HIS A 89 9.96 1.74 -10.88
N VAL A 90 9.22 2.81 -11.12
CA VAL A 90 7.95 3.09 -10.45
C VAL A 90 6.86 3.10 -11.50
N ILE A 91 5.84 2.27 -11.30
CA ILE A 91 4.69 2.16 -12.18
C ILE A 91 3.45 2.57 -11.38
N TYR A 92 2.73 3.56 -11.89
CA TYR A 92 1.44 3.95 -11.33
C TYR A 92 0.34 3.11 -11.98
N VAL A 93 -0.47 2.49 -11.15
CA VAL A 93 -1.59 1.66 -11.61
C VAL A 93 -2.87 2.21 -11.02
N GLU A 94 -3.84 2.47 -11.85
CA GLU A 94 -5.20 2.79 -11.45
C GLU A 94 -6.09 1.56 -11.57
N THR A 95 -6.85 1.30 -10.53
CA THR A 95 -7.81 0.19 -10.47
C THR A 95 -9.20 0.73 -10.21
N PRO A 96 -10.27 0.05 -10.65
CA PRO A 96 -11.63 0.43 -10.31
C PRO A 96 -11.80 0.55 -8.79
N GLY A 97 -12.26 1.69 -8.32
CA GLY A 97 -12.40 1.96 -6.89
C GLY A 97 -13.05 3.31 -6.59
N ALA A 98 -13.19 3.62 -5.31
CA ALA A 98 -13.81 4.86 -4.84
C ALA A 98 -12.95 6.12 -5.06
N ILE A 99 -11.65 5.95 -5.33
CA ILE A 99 -10.71 7.05 -5.57
C ILE A 99 -10.17 6.88 -7.00
N THR A 100 -10.35 7.90 -7.83
CA THR A 100 -9.83 7.98 -9.19
C THR A 100 -9.10 9.29 -9.40
N ASN A 101 -8.06 9.29 -10.24
CA ASN A 101 -7.40 10.50 -10.73
C ASN A 101 -8.16 11.11 -11.92
N ASP A 102 -9.04 10.36 -12.58
CA ASP A 102 -9.92 10.87 -13.61
C ASP A 102 -11.18 11.48 -12.97
N LEU A 103 -11.12 12.78 -12.71
CA LEU A 103 -12.23 13.52 -12.15
C LEU A 103 -13.46 13.59 -13.10
N ASN A 104 -13.26 13.37 -14.41
CA ASN A 104 -14.38 13.36 -15.36
C ASN A 104 -15.20 12.08 -15.29
N ALA A 105 -14.58 10.96 -14.86
CA ALA A 105 -15.28 9.70 -14.66
C ALA A 105 -16.19 9.69 -13.42
N LEU A 106 -16.08 10.70 -12.54
CA LEU A 106 -16.92 10.78 -11.33
C LEU A 106 -18.36 11.18 -11.67
N PRO A 107 -19.37 10.48 -11.17
CA PRO A 107 -20.78 10.71 -11.49
C PRO A 107 -21.37 11.92 -10.75
N PHE A 108 -20.76 13.08 -10.93
CA PHE A 108 -21.31 14.33 -10.34
C PHE A 108 -22.49 14.83 -11.14
N THR A 109 -23.66 14.81 -10.56
CA THR A 109 -24.90 15.26 -11.21
C THR A 109 -25.29 16.70 -10.88
N LYS A 110 -24.77 17.25 -9.78
CA LYS A 110 -25.17 18.60 -9.28
C LYS A 110 -24.15 19.70 -9.56
N ARG A 111 -23.07 19.41 -10.30
CA ARG A 111 -22.07 20.42 -10.64
C ARG A 111 -22.54 21.29 -11.81
N LYS A 112 -22.27 22.59 -11.73
CA LYS A 112 -22.48 23.49 -12.87
C LYS A 112 -21.24 23.48 -13.77
N LEU A 113 -21.41 23.25 -15.06
CA LEU A 113 -20.36 23.26 -16.08
C LEU A 113 -20.47 24.51 -16.95
N PRO A 114 -19.38 25.00 -17.56
CA PRO A 114 -17.99 24.50 -17.45
C PRO A 114 -17.31 25.00 -16.17
N LYS A 115 -16.51 24.17 -15.54
CA LYS A 115 -15.71 24.52 -14.37
C LYS A 115 -14.40 23.72 -14.39
N TRP A 116 -13.25 24.40 -14.29
CA TRP A 116 -11.96 23.72 -14.21
C TRP A 116 -11.94 22.71 -13.04
N PRO A 117 -11.38 21.52 -13.20
CA PRO A 117 -10.70 20.95 -14.39
C PRO A 117 -11.66 20.26 -15.38
N PHE A 118 -12.96 20.37 -15.20
CA PHE A 118 -13.97 19.68 -16.01
C PHE A 118 -14.23 20.45 -17.31
N LYS A 119 -14.22 19.72 -18.41
CA LYS A 119 -14.64 20.23 -19.71
C LYS A 119 -16.14 20.03 -19.84
N GLY A 120 -16.83 20.99 -20.37
CA GLY A 120 -18.26 20.92 -20.68
C GLY A 120 -18.55 20.00 -21.84
#